data_82edb6f741d287b311fae0d99b8cf9c6
#
_entry.id   82edb6f741d287b311fae0d99b8cf9c6
#
_cell.length_a   1.000
_cell.length_b   1.000
_cell.length_c   1.000
_cell.angle_alpha   90.00
_cell.angle_beta   90.00
_cell.angle_gamma   90.00
#
_symmetry.space_group_name_H-M   'P 1'
#
loop_
_entity.id
_entity.type
_entity.pdbx_description
1 polymer ?
#
loop_
_entity_poly.entity_id
_entity_poly.type
_entity_poly.pdbx_seq_one_letter_code
_entity_poly.pdbx_strand_id
1 'polypeptide(L)'
;MTPTRALTSAAGDAVDAFTPEDLTVALLLGSLVLVVAVVAVRLSLRSGLPSLLIYLGLGLALGESGLGIRYDSEQLTQSLGYAALVLILVEGGITTRWSGIRASVAPAAVLATVGVAVSVGVVGVVAHLVLGWSWEVSLLIGAVVASTDAAAVFSVLRRVPLPRRVSGMLEAESGFNDAPVVLLVTALAAQLAPGQEAEPWWRLLGTAGLELAGGTVVGLLVGWVGARVLRVVATTSSALFAIGVLSVAVLAYAAADSVHTSGFIACYLAALLLGNLDLPHRPSVVGFATAVGWLAQIGLFVLLGLLASPSGFADQVVPALVVGAVVLLLARPLSVVVSCTPFRIGWRVQAFLSWAGLRGAVPVVLATVPVTAGTPGVSWMFDLVFVLVVVFTLIQAPTLPWVARRLGLDAAHHQVDLAVDATPLSDLGADLLEIDVGPQSRIGGVRVFELRLPPGANVALVVRDGGSFVPRDLDVLRHGDQLLVVAPAGVRRQVERRFHLVSRGGRLAEWAGGPDPDRRRARPPGRPAVRRHDPDAPD
;
A
#
# COMPACT_ATOMS: atom_id res chain seq x y z
N MET A 1 34.67 50.51 4.96
CA MET A 1 33.57 49.84 5.64
C MET A 1 33.54 48.42 5.14
N THR A 2 33.96 47.50 5.98
CA THR A 2 34.28 46.09 5.63
C THR A 2 33.02 45.22 5.50
N PRO A 3 32.95 44.31 4.54
CA PRO A 3 31.78 43.47 4.27
C PRO A 3 31.47 42.42 5.36
N THR A 4 32.29 42.35 6.39
CA THR A 4 32.14 41.41 7.50
C THR A 4 31.04 41.82 8.52
N ARG A 5 30.56 43.05 8.50
CA ARG A 5 29.48 43.50 9.40
C ARG A 5 28.07 43.25 8.90
N ALA A 6 27.91 42.97 7.60
CA ALA A 6 26.61 42.64 6.99
C ALA A 6 26.21 41.16 7.17
N LEU A 7 27.18 40.27 7.35
CA LEU A 7 26.92 38.84 7.55
C LEU A 7 26.57 38.47 9.01
N THR A 8 26.97 39.31 9.97
CA THR A 8 26.63 39.09 11.39
C THR A 8 25.28 39.68 11.81
N SER A 9 24.69 40.57 11.00
CA SER A 9 23.33 41.10 11.29
C SER A 9 22.21 40.26 10.70
N ALA A 10 22.50 39.50 9.64
CA ALA A 10 21.55 38.57 9.05
C ALA A 10 21.48 37.18 9.76
N ALA A 11 22.43 36.90 10.65
CA ALA A 11 22.42 35.69 11.49
C ALA A 11 21.72 35.92 12.85
N GLY A 12 21.21 37.12 13.10
CA GLY A 12 20.57 37.54 14.35
C GLY A 12 19.04 37.56 14.33
N ASP A 13 18.42 37.42 13.15
CA ASP A 13 16.97 37.30 13.05
C ASP A 13 16.56 35.82 13.17
N ALA A 14 16.51 35.39 14.42
CA ALA A 14 15.61 34.42 15.01
C ALA A 14 15.29 33.18 14.18
N VAL A 15 16.12 32.19 14.27
CA VAL A 15 15.59 30.92 14.70
C VAL A 15 15.17 31.15 16.16
N ASP A 16 13.88 31.34 16.45
CA ASP A 16 13.34 31.19 17.79
C ASP A 16 13.83 29.86 18.31
N ALA A 17 14.80 29.91 19.22
CA ALA A 17 15.48 28.69 19.65
C ALA A 17 14.42 27.82 20.33
N PHE A 18 14.11 26.69 19.73
CA PHE A 18 13.18 25.68 20.25
C PHE A 18 13.53 25.43 21.73
N THR A 19 12.70 25.91 22.63
CA THR A 19 12.95 25.87 24.06
C THR A 19 12.53 24.52 24.67
N PRO A 20 13.04 24.17 25.87
CA PRO A 20 12.55 22.98 26.59
C PRO A 20 11.04 23.02 26.89
N GLU A 21 10.45 24.22 27.00
CA GLU A 21 9.00 24.39 27.18
C GLU A 21 8.25 24.07 25.90
N ASP A 22 8.73 24.49 24.72
CA ASP A 22 8.17 24.13 23.43
C ASP A 22 8.25 22.61 23.19
N LEU A 23 9.36 21.99 23.59
CA LEU A 23 9.51 20.52 23.55
C LEU A 23 8.44 19.85 24.42
N THR A 24 8.19 20.35 25.62
CA THR A 24 7.20 19.76 26.53
C THR A 24 5.80 19.85 25.94
N VAL A 25 5.43 20.99 25.38
CA VAL A 25 4.14 21.20 24.70
C VAL A 25 4.03 20.30 23.47
N ALA A 26 5.06 20.24 22.64
CA ALA A 26 5.07 19.38 21.44
C ALA A 26 4.94 17.89 21.80
N LEU A 27 5.64 17.41 22.85
CA LEU A 27 5.52 16.03 23.32
C LEU A 27 4.13 15.75 23.90
N LEU A 28 3.56 16.69 24.65
CA LEU A 28 2.22 16.53 25.22
C LEU A 28 1.16 16.48 24.11
N LEU A 29 1.18 17.41 23.17
CA LEU A 29 0.25 17.44 22.04
C LEU A 29 0.45 16.23 21.13
N GLY A 30 1.67 15.90 20.76
CA GLY A 30 1.98 14.76 19.92
C GLY A 30 1.56 13.42 20.54
N SER A 31 1.83 13.21 21.83
CA SER A 31 1.39 12.00 22.53
C SER A 31 -0.12 11.93 22.66
N LEU A 32 -0.79 13.04 22.97
CA LEU A 32 -2.26 13.11 23.02
C LEU A 32 -2.88 12.78 21.67
N VAL A 33 -2.35 13.36 20.58
CA VAL A 33 -2.77 13.06 19.22
C VAL A 33 -2.67 11.57 18.91
N LEU A 34 -1.54 10.94 19.22
CA LEU A 34 -1.34 9.50 18.98
C LEU A 34 -2.32 8.66 19.79
N VAL A 35 -2.56 8.97 21.07
CA VAL A 35 -3.53 8.26 21.92
C VAL A 35 -4.94 8.41 21.34
N VAL A 36 -5.35 9.64 20.99
CA VAL A 36 -6.66 9.90 20.38
C VAL A 36 -6.79 9.19 19.03
N ALA A 37 -5.74 9.20 18.20
CA ALA A 37 -5.72 8.51 16.93
C ALA A 37 -5.92 6.99 17.08
N VAL A 38 -5.27 6.35 18.06
CA VAL A 38 -5.45 4.92 18.35
C VAL A 38 -6.88 4.62 18.78
N VAL A 39 -7.46 5.46 19.66
CA VAL A 39 -8.87 5.32 20.07
C VAL A 39 -9.82 5.53 18.90
N ALA A 40 -9.52 6.51 18.03
CA ALA A 40 -10.31 6.86 16.85
C ALA A 40 -10.39 5.73 15.82
N VAL A 41 -9.35 4.87 15.69
CA VAL A 41 -9.42 3.66 14.86
C VAL A 41 -10.57 2.75 15.28
N ARG A 42 -10.81 2.59 16.59
CA ARG A 42 -11.92 1.78 17.09
C ARG A 42 -13.29 2.37 16.71
N LEU A 43 -13.39 3.70 16.68
CA LEU A 43 -14.60 4.41 16.24
C LEU A 43 -14.79 4.25 14.73
N SER A 44 -13.74 4.39 13.94
CA SER A 44 -13.69 4.15 12.50
C SER A 44 -14.23 2.76 12.14
N LEU A 45 -13.79 1.72 12.85
CA LEU A 45 -14.25 0.34 12.64
C LEU A 45 -15.76 0.15 12.90
N ARG A 46 -16.38 0.98 13.74
CA ARG A 46 -17.82 0.94 14.03
C ARG A 46 -18.64 1.74 13.03
N SER A 47 -18.15 2.92 12.64
CA SER A 47 -18.87 3.85 11.76
C SER A 47 -18.71 3.51 10.26
N GLY A 48 -17.70 2.70 9.88
CA GLY A 48 -17.37 2.43 8.48
C GLY A 48 -16.68 3.60 7.76
N LEU A 49 -16.31 4.66 8.50
CA LEU A 49 -15.55 5.78 7.98
C LEU A 49 -14.05 5.42 7.96
N PRO A 50 -13.28 5.85 6.95
CA PRO A 50 -11.83 5.71 6.97
C PRO A 50 -11.21 6.45 8.15
N SER A 51 -10.26 5.81 8.84
CA SER A 51 -9.52 6.42 9.96
C SER A 51 -8.80 7.70 9.55
N LEU A 52 -8.41 7.82 8.29
CA LEU A 52 -7.73 8.97 7.69
C LEU A 52 -8.51 10.28 7.88
N LEU A 53 -9.84 10.26 7.69
CA LEU A 53 -10.69 11.43 7.90
C LEU A 53 -10.72 11.87 9.37
N ILE A 54 -10.61 10.92 10.30
CA ILE A 54 -10.56 11.24 11.72
C ILE A 54 -9.23 11.92 12.06
N TYR A 55 -8.11 11.46 11.50
CA TYR A 55 -6.79 12.08 11.70
C TYR A 55 -6.74 13.49 11.10
N LEU A 56 -7.32 13.66 9.91
CA LEU A 56 -7.46 14.96 9.26
C LEU A 56 -8.32 15.93 10.10
N GLY A 57 -9.48 15.43 10.59
CA GLY A 57 -10.34 16.19 11.49
C GLY A 57 -9.69 16.53 12.83
N LEU A 58 -8.82 15.64 13.34
CA LEU A 58 -8.04 15.91 14.55
C LEU A 58 -7.04 17.05 14.33
N GLY A 59 -6.32 17.05 13.19
CA GLY A 59 -5.44 18.13 12.79
C GLY A 59 -6.19 19.47 12.66
N LEU A 60 -7.35 19.46 12.01
CA LEU A 60 -8.19 20.63 11.86
C LEU A 60 -8.71 21.17 13.22
N ALA A 61 -9.05 20.26 14.16
CA ALA A 61 -9.47 20.65 15.51
C ALA A 61 -8.33 21.23 16.36
N LEU A 62 -7.08 20.88 16.09
CA LEU A 62 -5.90 21.47 16.72
C LEU A 62 -5.53 22.82 16.07
N GLY A 63 -5.84 22.99 14.80
CA GLY A 63 -5.50 24.16 14.00
C GLY A 63 -6.17 25.45 14.42
N GLU A 64 -6.07 26.45 13.57
CA GLU A 64 -6.54 27.83 13.81
C GLU A 64 -8.03 27.89 14.22
N SER A 65 -8.85 27.04 13.62
CA SER A 65 -10.30 26.99 13.87
C SER A 65 -10.72 26.29 15.16
N GLY A 66 -9.82 25.54 15.81
CA GLY A 66 -10.11 24.77 17.02
C GLY A 66 -9.33 25.30 18.22
N LEU A 67 -8.19 24.71 18.52
CA LEU A 67 -7.34 25.12 19.66
C LEU A 67 -6.48 26.36 19.37
N GLY A 68 -6.51 26.90 18.15
CA GLY A 68 -5.80 28.13 17.78
C GLY A 68 -4.31 27.94 17.49
N ILE A 69 -3.86 26.71 17.24
CA ILE A 69 -2.47 26.46 16.85
C ILE A 69 -2.30 26.96 15.41
N ARG A 70 -1.52 28.01 15.22
CA ARG A 70 -1.19 28.52 13.89
C ARG A 70 0.00 27.76 13.33
N TYR A 71 -0.22 27.17 12.16
CA TYR A 71 0.81 26.43 11.43
C TYR A 71 0.68 26.78 9.93
N ASP A 72 1.56 27.64 9.45
CA ASP A 72 1.48 28.23 8.10
C ASP A 72 2.66 27.82 7.21
N SER A 73 3.49 26.84 7.63
CA SER A 73 4.68 26.46 6.88
C SER A 73 4.39 25.37 5.85
N GLU A 74 4.08 25.80 4.62
CA GLU A 74 3.90 24.88 3.48
C GLU A 74 5.17 24.10 3.13
N GLN A 75 6.35 24.76 3.24
CA GLN A 75 7.64 24.13 3.00
C GLN A 75 7.92 22.96 3.97
N LEU A 76 7.66 23.19 5.26
CA LEU A 76 7.84 22.14 6.27
C LEU A 76 6.83 21.03 6.08
N THR A 77 5.58 21.36 5.74
CA THR A 77 4.53 20.38 5.41
C THR A 77 4.92 19.53 4.21
N GLN A 78 5.45 20.13 3.15
CA GLN A 78 5.91 19.39 1.97
C GLN A 78 7.07 18.44 2.34
N SER A 79 8.07 18.93 3.06
CA SER A 79 9.24 18.13 3.45
C SER A 79 8.87 16.96 4.36
N LEU A 80 8.08 17.21 5.40
CA LEU A 80 7.57 16.18 6.30
C LEU A 80 6.58 15.24 5.60
N GLY A 81 5.78 15.81 4.68
CA GLY A 81 4.88 15.04 3.82
C GLY A 81 5.63 14.04 2.95
N TYR A 82 6.70 14.47 2.28
CA TYR A 82 7.54 13.57 1.48
C TYR A 82 8.22 12.50 2.35
N ALA A 83 8.75 12.87 3.52
CA ALA A 83 9.31 11.89 4.45
C ALA A 83 8.28 10.85 4.89
N ALA A 84 7.07 11.29 5.21
CA ALA A 84 5.98 10.39 5.57
C ALA A 84 5.56 9.50 4.41
N LEU A 85 5.44 10.05 3.18
CA LEU A 85 5.13 9.26 1.98
C LEU A 85 6.19 8.20 1.68
N VAL A 86 7.48 8.50 1.85
CA VAL A 86 8.57 7.52 1.73
C VAL A 86 8.36 6.37 2.70
N LEU A 87 8.07 6.66 3.99
CA LEU A 87 7.84 5.64 5.00
C LEU A 87 6.59 4.78 4.72
N ILE A 88 5.52 5.40 4.23
CA ILE A 88 4.28 4.71 3.82
C ILE A 88 4.54 3.80 2.61
N LEU A 89 5.30 4.26 1.61
CA LEU A 89 5.67 3.45 0.45
C LEU A 89 6.59 2.28 0.83
N VAL A 90 7.52 2.51 1.76
CA VAL A 90 8.38 1.43 2.28
C VAL A 90 7.55 0.38 3.02
N GLU A 91 6.60 0.81 3.86
CA GLU A 91 5.65 -0.11 4.52
C GLU A 91 4.85 -0.89 3.49
N GLY A 92 4.24 -0.20 2.52
CA GLY A 92 3.48 -0.81 1.43
C GLY A 92 4.31 -1.83 0.64
N GLY A 93 5.57 -1.51 0.30
CA GLY A 93 6.47 -2.41 -0.41
C GLY A 93 6.84 -3.65 0.40
N ILE A 94 7.18 -3.50 1.70
CA ILE A 94 7.56 -4.62 2.59
C ILE A 94 6.37 -5.57 2.83
N THR A 95 5.16 -5.03 2.97
CA THR A 95 3.95 -5.81 3.26
C THR A 95 3.38 -6.50 2.03
N THR A 96 3.60 -5.94 0.84
CA THR A 96 3.10 -6.48 -0.43
C THR A 96 3.79 -7.77 -0.82
N ARG A 97 3.01 -8.84 -1.04
CA ARG A 97 3.52 -10.14 -1.51
C ARG A 97 3.59 -10.19 -3.02
N TRP A 98 4.78 -10.38 -3.58
CA TRP A 98 4.99 -10.50 -5.03
C TRP A 98 4.10 -11.57 -5.68
N SER A 99 3.91 -12.70 -5.02
CA SER A 99 3.02 -13.78 -5.50
C SER A 99 1.56 -13.34 -5.65
N GLY A 100 1.12 -12.37 -4.85
CA GLY A 100 -0.23 -11.80 -4.91
C GLY A 100 -0.40 -10.81 -6.06
N ILE A 101 0.62 -9.96 -6.29
CA ILE A 101 0.53 -8.86 -7.26
C ILE A 101 1.07 -9.19 -8.66
N ARG A 102 1.96 -10.17 -8.82
CA ARG A 102 2.70 -10.45 -10.09
C ARG A 102 1.81 -10.55 -11.34
N ALA A 103 0.60 -11.13 -11.19
CA ALA A 103 -0.35 -11.26 -12.29
C ALA A 103 -1.06 -9.93 -12.62
N SER A 104 -0.98 -8.96 -11.72
CA SER A 104 -1.62 -7.65 -11.84
C SER A 104 -0.63 -6.52 -12.13
N VAL A 105 0.69 -6.78 -12.11
CA VAL A 105 1.74 -5.77 -12.31
C VAL A 105 1.61 -5.07 -13.65
N ALA A 106 1.43 -5.81 -14.76
CA ALA A 106 1.35 -5.20 -16.08
C ALA A 106 0.12 -4.28 -16.25
N PRO A 107 -1.12 -4.72 -15.93
CA PRO A 107 -2.26 -3.80 -15.99
C PRO A 107 -2.18 -2.66 -14.97
N ALA A 108 -1.60 -2.87 -13.78
CA ALA A 108 -1.41 -1.81 -12.79
C ALA A 108 -0.38 -0.77 -13.26
N ALA A 109 0.72 -1.18 -13.87
CA ALA A 109 1.72 -0.28 -14.43
C ALA A 109 1.15 0.58 -15.57
N VAL A 110 0.33 0.00 -16.46
CA VAL A 110 -0.38 0.76 -17.50
C VAL A 110 -1.39 1.73 -16.89
N LEU A 111 -2.09 1.31 -15.83
CA LEU A 111 -3.03 2.18 -15.13
C LEU A 111 -2.32 3.33 -14.40
N ALA A 112 -1.14 3.06 -13.81
CA ALA A 112 -0.30 4.06 -13.14
C ALA A 112 0.41 5.03 -14.10
N THR A 113 0.48 4.74 -15.40
CA THR A 113 1.12 5.59 -16.41
C THR A 113 0.08 6.14 -17.41
N VAL A 114 -0.41 5.30 -18.30
CA VAL A 114 -1.43 5.69 -19.31
C VAL A 114 -2.72 6.14 -18.62
N GLY A 115 -3.16 5.43 -17.58
CA GLY A 115 -4.35 5.79 -16.81
C GLY A 115 -4.22 7.15 -16.11
N VAL A 116 -3.05 7.46 -15.56
CA VAL A 116 -2.75 8.79 -15.00
C VAL A 116 -2.80 9.85 -16.09
N ALA A 117 -2.16 9.63 -17.25
CA ALA A 117 -2.18 10.58 -18.36
C ALA A 117 -3.62 10.85 -18.87
N VAL A 118 -4.44 9.80 -18.98
CA VAL A 118 -5.87 9.93 -19.33
C VAL A 118 -6.62 10.74 -18.26
N SER A 119 -6.39 10.45 -16.98
CA SER A 119 -7.04 11.17 -15.88
C SER A 119 -6.68 12.64 -15.89
N VAL A 120 -5.40 12.96 -16.04
CA VAL A 120 -4.89 14.35 -16.13
C VAL A 120 -5.50 15.08 -17.31
N GLY A 121 -5.53 14.44 -18.50
CA GLY A 121 -6.12 15.03 -19.70
C GLY A 121 -7.62 15.31 -19.54
N VAL A 122 -8.39 14.35 -19.02
CA VAL A 122 -9.85 14.52 -18.82
C VAL A 122 -10.14 15.62 -17.80
N VAL A 123 -9.46 15.60 -16.65
CA VAL A 123 -9.64 16.64 -15.63
C VAL A 123 -9.19 18.00 -16.16
N GLY A 124 -8.03 18.06 -16.84
CA GLY A 124 -7.53 19.29 -17.45
C GLY A 124 -8.48 19.91 -18.44
N VAL A 125 -9.00 19.12 -19.40
CA VAL A 125 -9.97 19.59 -20.39
C VAL A 125 -11.25 20.12 -19.71
N VAL A 126 -11.83 19.37 -18.79
CA VAL A 126 -13.09 19.79 -18.16
C VAL A 126 -12.86 20.98 -17.23
N ALA A 127 -11.78 21.03 -16.47
CA ALA A 127 -11.46 22.17 -15.63
C ALA A 127 -11.25 23.46 -16.46
N HIS A 128 -10.55 23.36 -17.59
CA HIS A 128 -10.38 24.49 -18.51
C HIS A 128 -11.73 24.98 -19.09
N LEU A 129 -12.57 24.05 -19.56
CA LEU A 129 -13.83 24.41 -20.24
C LEU A 129 -14.93 24.86 -19.29
N VAL A 130 -15.01 24.26 -18.08
CA VAL A 130 -16.12 24.50 -17.14
C VAL A 130 -15.76 25.55 -16.09
N LEU A 131 -14.52 25.53 -15.56
CA LEU A 131 -14.06 26.47 -14.54
C LEU A 131 -13.30 27.67 -15.11
N GLY A 132 -12.98 27.64 -16.41
CA GLY A 132 -12.30 28.75 -17.10
C GLY A 132 -10.83 28.94 -16.68
N TRP A 133 -10.21 27.95 -16.05
CA TRP A 133 -8.80 28.03 -15.66
C TRP A 133 -7.86 27.92 -16.86
N SER A 134 -6.63 28.41 -16.72
CA SER A 134 -5.61 28.22 -17.77
C SER A 134 -5.34 26.73 -18.00
N TRP A 135 -4.82 26.37 -19.16
CA TRP A 135 -4.49 24.96 -19.48
C TRP A 135 -3.49 24.38 -18.49
N GLU A 136 -2.49 25.18 -18.12
CA GLU A 136 -1.40 24.79 -17.24
C GLU A 136 -1.94 24.46 -15.84
N VAL A 137 -2.75 25.35 -15.26
CA VAL A 137 -3.38 25.16 -13.94
C VAL A 137 -4.34 23.98 -13.98
N SER A 138 -5.10 23.82 -15.06
CA SER A 138 -6.06 22.73 -15.24
C SER A 138 -5.37 21.36 -15.32
N LEU A 139 -4.25 21.27 -16.04
CA LEU A 139 -3.44 20.05 -16.10
C LEU A 139 -2.74 19.77 -14.78
N LEU A 140 -2.26 20.81 -14.08
CA LEU A 140 -1.63 20.68 -12.77
C LEU A 140 -2.61 20.12 -11.72
N ILE A 141 -3.84 20.64 -11.66
CA ILE A 141 -4.90 20.07 -10.80
C ILE A 141 -5.19 18.63 -11.19
N GLY A 142 -5.28 18.34 -12.49
CA GLY A 142 -5.47 16.98 -12.98
C GLY A 142 -4.36 16.04 -12.49
N ALA A 143 -3.12 16.48 -12.51
CA ALA A 143 -1.97 15.72 -12.02
C ALA A 143 -2.03 15.51 -10.50
N VAL A 144 -2.27 16.57 -9.73
CA VAL A 144 -2.37 16.51 -8.27
C VAL A 144 -3.43 15.50 -7.81
N VAL A 145 -4.61 15.49 -8.46
CA VAL A 145 -5.70 14.59 -8.06
C VAL A 145 -5.64 13.22 -8.72
N ALA A 146 -4.61 12.90 -9.50
CA ALA A 146 -4.55 11.61 -10.22
C ALA A 146 -4.16 10.43 -9.32
N SER A 147 -3.37 10.63 -8.24
CA SER A 147 -2.94 9.58 -7.33
C SER A 147 -4.11 8.91 -6.61
N THR A 148 -3.98 7.61 -6.33
CA THR A 148 -4.97 6.79 -5.60
C THR A 148 -4.34 6.10 -4.40
N ASP A 149 -5.14 5.89 -3.35
CA ASP A 149 -4.71 5.33 -2.07
C ASP A 149 -5.37 3.96 -1.81
N ALA A 150 -4.60 2.89 -1.95
CA ALA A 150 -5.07 1.54 -1.66
C ALA A 150 -5.25 1.30 -0.15
N ALA A 151 -4.46 1.96 0.72
CA ALA A 151 -4.59 1.80 2.16
C ALA A 151 -5.96 2.29 2.66
N ALA A 152 -6.45 3.42 2.11
CA ALA A 152 -7.79 3.90 2.37
C ALA A 152 -8.86 2.88 1.95
N VAL A 153 -8.71 2.28 0.76
CA VAL A 153 -9.63 1.24 0.25
C VAL A 153 -9.66 0.03 1.16
N PHE A 154 -8.50 -0.51 1.53
CA PHE A 154 -8.42 -1.70 2.39
C PHE A 154 -8.89 -1.44 3.81
N SER A 155 -8.70 -0.23 4.33
CA SER A 155 -9.22 0.15 5.66
C SER A 155 -10.74 0.00 5.75
N VAL A 156 -11.45 0.31 4.66
CA VAL A 156 -12.91 0.21 4.55
C VAL A 156 -13.37 -1.23 4.26
N LEU A 157 -12.61 -1.95 3.44
CA LEU A 157 -12.97 -3.29 2.97
C LEU A 157 -12.50 -4.42 3.90
N ARG A 158 -12.02 -4.14 5.09
CA ARG A 158 -11.55 -5.17 6.05
C ARG A 158 -12.55 -6.32 6.31
N ARG A 159 -13.85 -6.05 6.15
CA ARG A 159 -14.94 -7.02 6.34
C ARG A 159 -15.47 -7.64 5.05
N VAL A 160 -14.98 -7.21 3.89
CA VAL A 160 -15.40 -7.69 2.57
C VAL A 160 -14.15 -8.21 1.86
N PRO A 161 -13.89 -9.52 1.92
CA PRO A 161 -12.73 -10.10 1.24
C PRO A 161 -12.89 -9.95 -0.27
N LEU A 162 -11.91 -9.32 -0.90
CA LEU A 162 -11.85 -9.19 -2.35
C LEU A 162 -11.11 -10.39 -2.99
N PRO A 163 -11.42 -10.73 -4.26
CA PRO A 163 -10.61 -11.67 -5.02
C PRO A 163 -9.14 -11.21 -5.08
N ARG A 164 -8.19 -12.13 -4.91
CA ARG A 164 -6.74 -11.83 -4.90
C ARG A 164 -6.26 -10.98 -6.07
N ARG A 165 -6.86 -11.18 -7.25
CA ARG A 165 -6.52 -10.40 -8.44
C ARG A 165 -6.92 -8.93 -8.31
N VAL A 166 -8.06 -8.64 -7.68
CA VAL A 166 -8.57 -7.27 -7.49
C VAL A 166 -7.73 -6.56 -6.43
N SER A 167 -7.48 -7.21 -5.28
CA SER A 167 -6.61 -6.67 -4.24
C SER A 167 -5.21 -6.39 -4.78
N GLY A 168 -4.61 -7.36 -5.50
CA GLY A 168 -3.29 -7.19 -6.08
C GLY A 168 -3.21 -6.09 -7.15
N MET A 169 -4.32 -5.76 -7.84
CA MET A 169 -4.35 -4.61 -8.76
C MET A 169 -4.36 -3.28 -8.00
N LEU A 170 -5.15 -3.18 -6.94
CA LEU A 170 -5.21 -1.96 -6.12
C LEU A 170 -3.88 -1.69 -5.41
N GLU A 171 -3.25 -2.73 -4.84
CA GLU A 171 -1.94 -2.63 -4.19
C GLU A 171 -0.85 -2.22 -5.17
N ALA A 172 -0.79 -2.88 -6.34
CA ALA A 172 0.21 -2.57 -7.35
C ALA A 172 -0.01 -1.19 -7.98
N GLU A 173 -1.27 -0.80 -8.25
CA GLU A 173 -1.57 0.52 -8.78
C GLU A 173 -1.11 1.62 -7.82
N SER A 174 -1.52 1.57 -6.55
CA SER A 174 -1.17 2.60 -5.57
C SER A 174 0.35 2.70 -5.36
N GLY A 175 1.07 1.57 -5.33
CA GLY A 175 2.53 1.59 -5.20
C GLY A 175 3.27 2.14 -6.42
N PHE A 176 2.67 2.05 -7.62
CA PHE A 176 3.30 2.52 -8.86
C PHE A 176 2.87 3.92 -9.27
N ASN A 177 1.68 4.42 -8.90
CA ASN A 177 1.15 5.66 -9.42
C ASN A 177 1.72 6.92 -8.73
N ASP A 178 2.18 6.82 -7.49
CA ASP A 178 2.69 7.97 -6.74
C ASP A 178 3.94 8.57 -7.40
N ALA A 179 4.86 7.72 -7.88
CA ALA A 179 6.08 8.18 -8.51
C ALA A 179 5.84 9.01 -9.80
N PRO A 180 5.08 8.52 -10.81
CA PRO A 180 4.81 9.32 -12.01
C PRO A 180 3.95 10.56 -11.71
N VAL A 181 3.07 10.50 -10.71
CA VAL A 181 2.26 11.66 -10.32
C VAL A 181 3.13 12.74 -9.68
N VAL A 182 4.01 12.38 -8.74
CA VAL A 182 4.95 13.34 -8.14
C VAL A 182 5.81 14.01 -9.20
N LEU A 183 6.41 13.23 -10.12
CA LEU A 183 7.22 13.77 -11.22
C LEU A 183 6.43 14.72 -12.11
N LEU A 184 5.19 14.35 -12.45
CA LEU A 184 4.35 15.18 -13.29
C LEU A 184 3.95 16.50 -12.59
N VAL A 185 3.59 16.45 -11.31
CA VAL A 185 3.24 17.64 -10.53
C VAL A 185 4.43 18.56 -10.37
N THR A 186 5.61 18.04 -10.02
CA THR A 186 6.82 18.85 -9.88
C THR A 186 7.25 19.49 -11.20
N ALA A 187 7.18 18.73 -12.31
CA ALA A 187 7.50 19.24 -13.63
C ALA A 187 6.53 20.34 -14.09
N LEU A 188 5.22 20.15 -13.90
CA LEU A 188 4.21 21.15 -14.27
C LEU A 188 4.28 22.40 -13.36
N ALA A 189 4.53 22.22 -12.06
CA ALA A 189 4.72 23.34 -11.14
C ALA A 189 5.96 24.16 -11.49
N ALA A 190 7.07 23.50 -11.84
CA ALA A 190 8.30 24.17 -12.27
C ALA A 190 8.10 25.00 -13.56
N GLN A 191 7.29 24.55 -14.50
CA GLN A 191 6.96 25.32 -15.72
C GLN A 191 6.15 26.60 -15.44
N LEU A 192 5.35 26.58 -14.38
CA LEU A 192 4.54 27.73 -13.96
C LEU A 192 5.31 28.71 -13.08
N ALA A 193 6.51 28.35 -12.63
CA ALA A 193 7.34 29.21 -11.81
C ALA A 193 7.84 30.43 -12.61
N PRO A 194 7.93 31.63 -11.99
CA PRO A 194 8.36 32.85 -12.68
C PRO A 194 9.76 32.72 -13.28
N GLY A 195 9.91 33.14 -14.53
CA GLY A 195 11.22 33.19 -15.20
C GLY A 195 11.67 31.87 -15.85
N GLN A 196 10.85 30.85 -15.85
CA GLN A 196 11.11 29.60 -16.55
C GLN A 196 10.53 29.64 -17.98
N GLU A 197 11.30 29.14 -18.95
CA GLU A 197 10.79 28.91 -20.31
C GLU A 197 9.99 27.60 -20.33
N ALA A 198 8.81 27.61 -20.96
CA ALA A 198 7.98 26.43 -21.10
C ALA A 198 8.69 25.35 -21.93
N GLU A 199 9.03 24.22 -21.30
CA GLU A 199 9.59 23.08 -22.02
C GLU A 199 8.52 22.37 -22.85
N PRO A 200 8.88 21.84 -24.04
CA PRO A 200 7.97 21.05 -24.85
C PRO A 200 7.51 19.79 -24.09
N TRP A 201 6.22 19.47 -24.17
CA TRP A 201 5.60 18.33 -23.48
C TRP A 201 6.29 16.97 -23.72
N TRP A 202 6.89 16.77 -24.92
CA TRP A 202 7.61 15.53 -25.23
C TRP A 202 8.95 15.41 -24.47
N ARG A 203 9.57 16.53 -24.11
CA ARG A 203 10.76 16.52 -23.21
C ARG A 203 10.34 16.15 -21.80
N LEU A 204 9.27 16.72 -21.27
CA LEU A 204 8.75 16.35 -19.95
C LEU A 204 8.43 14.86 -19.85
N LEU A 205 7.78 14.28 -20.86
CA LEU A 205 7.51 12.85 -20.87
C LEU A 205 8.79 12.03 -20.98
N GLY A 206 9.78 12.51 -21.75
CA GLY A 206 11.09 11.86 -21.90
C GLY A 206 11.88 11.87 -20.58
N THR A 207 11.98 13.01 -19.91
CA THR A 207 12.67 13.13 -18.61
C THR A 207 11.97 12.32 -17.54
N ALA A 208 10.64 12.40 -17.41
CA ALA A 208 9.89 11.58 -16.47
C ALA A 208 10.08 10.07 -16.72
N GLY A 209 10.11 9.64 -17.99
CA GLY A 209 10.41 8.25 -18.34
C GLY A 209 11.82 7.81 -17.94
N LEU A 210 12.83 8.66 -18.15
CA LEU A 210 14.21 8.41 -17.74
C LEU A 210 14.36 8.40 -16.23
N GLU A 211 13.71 9.30 -15.50
CA GLU A 211 13.72 9.37 -14.05
C GLU A 211 13.06 8.13 -13.42
N LEU A 212 11.93 7.67 -13.97
CA LEU A 212 11.28 6.42 -13.53
C LEU A 212 12.16 5.20 -13.81
N ALA A 213 12.76 5.12 -15.01
CA ALA A 213 13.65 4.01 -15.35
C ALA A 213 14.91 4.00 -14.47
N GLY A 214 15.54 5.17 -14.29
CA GLY A 214 16.69 5.34 -13.40
C GLY A 214 16.38 4.97 -11.95
N GLY A 215 15.27 5.48 -11.41
CA GLY A 215 14.79 5.15 -10.06
C GLY A 215 14.52 3.65 -9.89
N THR A 216 13.95 3.01 -10.92
CA THR A 216 13.75 1.54 -10.94
C THR A 216 15.09 0.80 -10.83
N VAL A 217 16.08 1.17 -11.61
CA VAL A 217 17.42 0.54 -11.60
C VAL A 217 18.10 0.75 -10.25
N VAL A 218 18.12 1.99 -9.75
CA VAL A 218 18.73 2.32 -8.45
C VAL A 218 18.04 1.56 -7.32
N GLY A 219 16.71 1.56 -7.30
CA GLY A 219 15.93 0.88 -6.26
C GLY A 219 16.18 -0.63 -6.21
N LEU A 220 16.17 -1.29 -7.36
CA LEU A 220 16.48 -2.73 -7.45
C LEU A 220 17.93 -3.03 -7.08
N LEU A 221 18.88 -2.20 -7.49
CA LEU A 221 20.30 -2.36 -7.17
C LEU A 221 20.56 -2.19 -5.67
N VAL A 222 20.10 -1.09 -5.08
CA VAL A 222 20.26 -0.80 -3.64
C VAL A 222 19.54 -1.85 -2.80
N GLY A 223 18.32 -2.25 -3.17
CA GLY A 223 17.58 -3.31 -2.50
C GLY A 223 18.29 -4.65 -2.56
N TRP A 224 18.87 -5.03 -3.73
CA TRP A 224 19.62 -6.28 -3.90
C TRP A 224 20.94 -6.29 -3.11
N VAL A 225 21.72 -5.20 -3.21
CA VAL A 225 22.97 -5.06 -2.45
C VAL A 225 22.67 -5.05 -0.96
N GLY A 226 21.66 -4.26 -0.53
CA GLY A 226 21.24 -4.18 0.86
C GLY A 226 20.80 -5.53 1.41
N ALA A 227 20.03 -6.32 0.65
CA ALA A 227 19.65 -7.67 1.06
C ALA A 227 20.87 -8.58 1.25
N ARG A 228 21.91 -8.45 0.41
CA ARG A 228 23.16 -9.20 0.58
C ARG A 228 23.92 -8.79 1.83
N VAL A 229 24.05 -7.50 2.05
CA VAL A 229 24.73 -6.96 3.24
C VAL A 229 23.98 -7.40 4.50
N LEU A 230 22.65 -7.24 4.54
CA LEU A 230 21.85 -7.63 5.69
C LEU A 230 21.92 -9.13 6.00
N ARG A 231 22.04 -9.99 5.00
CA ARG A 231 22.25 -11.44 5.22
C ARG A 231 23.60 -11.77 5.87
N VAL A 232 24.65 -11.02 5.50
CA VAL A 232 26.01 -11.21 6.05
C VAL A 232 26.11 -10.64 7.47
N VAL A 233 25.47 -9.48 7.70
CA VAL A 233 25.48 -8.78 9.00
C VAL A 233 24.33 -9.24 9.90
N ALA A 234 23.62 -10.33 9.53
CA ALA A 234 22.45 -10.81 10.28
C ALA A 234 22.71 -10.82 11.78
N THR A 235 22.05 -9.89 12.48
CA THR A 235 22.19 -9.72 13.92
C THR A 235 21.25 -10.67 14.65
N THR A 236 21.60 -11.06 15.87
CA THR A 236 20.70 -11.78 16.78
C THR A 236 19.51 -10.94 17.22
N SER A 237 19.58 -9.60 17.06
CA SER A 237 18.49 -8.68 17.39
C SER A 237 17.55 -8.48 16.19
N SER A 238 16.32 -9.00 16.32
CA SER A 238 15.28 -8.82 15.30
C SER A 238 14.88 -7.36 15.07
N ALA A 239 14.96 -6.53 16.13
CA ALA A 239 14.66 -5.10 16.05
C ALA A 239 15.73 -4.34 15.24
N LEU A 240 17.03 -4.59 15.48
CA LEU A 240 18.10 -3.98 14.69
C LEU A 240 18.05 -4.42 13.23
N PHE A 241 17.68 -5.67 12.97
CA PHE A 241 17.51 -6.16 11.61
C PHE A 241 16.36 -5.43 10.90
N ALA A 242 15.23 -5.21 11.57
CA ALA A 242 14.09 -4.47 11.01
C ALA A 242 14.45 -3.02 10.69
N ILE A 243 15.20 -2.34 11.58
CA ILE A 243 15.74 -0.99 11.33
C ILE A 243 16.66 -1.02 10.09
N GLY A 244 17.53 -2.02 9.98
CA GLY A 244 18.40 -2.18 8.81
C GLY A 244 17.65 -2.31 7.49
N VAL A 245 16.56 -3.11 7.46
CA VAL A 245 15.71 -3.25 6.26
C VAL A 245 15.05 -1.93 5.88
N LEU A 246 14.48 -1.21 6.87
CA LEU A 246 13.88 0.11 6.65
C LEU A 246 14.93 1.10 6.13
N SER A 247 16.12 1.12 6.75
CA SER A 247 17.20 2.03 6.35
C SER A 247 17.67 1.80 4.91
N VAL A 248 17.77 0.54 4.45
CA VAL A 248 18.12 0.22 3.06
C VAL A 248 17.06 0.75 2.09
N ALA A 249 15.77 0.62 2.42
CA ALA A 249 14.70 1.12 1.56
C ALA A 249 14.70 2.66 1.49
N VAL A 250 14.92 3.35 2.62
CA VAL A 250 15.07 4.82 2.65
C VAL A 250 16.35 5.27 1.94
N LEU A 251 17.45 4.50 2.07
CA LEU A 251 18.68 4.76 1.33
C LEU A 251 18.47 4.69 -0.19
N ALA A 252 17.60 3.78 -0.65
CA ALA A 252 17.27 3.70 -2.07
C ALA A 252 16.59 4.98 -2.58
N TYR A 253 15.69 5.58 -1.75
CA TYR A 253 15.11 6.89 -2.05
C TYR A 253 16.20 7.95 -2.22
N ALA A 254 17.03 8.13 -1.19
CA ALA A 254 18.05 9.18 -1.17
C ALA A 254 19.11 8.99 -2.27
N ALA A 255 19.50 7.74 -2.55
CA ALA A 255 20.45 7.43 -3.62
C ALA A 255 19.88 7.74 -5.01
N ALA A 256 18.61 7.44 -5.25
CA ALA A 256 17.95 7.76 -6.52
C ALA A 256 17.79 9.28 -6.69
N ASP A 257 17.32 9.96 -5.65
CA ASP A 257 17.14 11.41 -5.64
C ASP A 257 18.48 12.16 -5.88
N SER A 258 19.56 11.69 -5.27
CA SER A 258 20.90 12.29 -5.42
C SER A 258 21.46 12.22 -6.86
N VAL A 259 20.98 11.31 -7.69
CA VAL A 259 21.32 11.18 -9.11
C VAL A 259 20.20 11.68 -10.04
N HIS A 260 19.29 12.49 -9.51
CA HIS A 260 18.16 13.08 -10.24
C HIS A 260 17.28 12.03 -10.92
N THR A 261 16.95 10.96 -10.20
CA THR A 261 15.99 9.95 -10.61
C THR A 261 14.89 9.79 -9.56
N SER A 262 13.80 9.11 -9.90
CA SER A 262 12.65 9.00 -9.01
C SER A 262 12.96 8.22 -7.72
N GLY A 263 13.10 8.92 -6.60
CA GLY A 263 13.30 8.33 -5.27
C GLY A 263 12.10 7.49 -4.81
N PHE A 264 10.87 7.92 -5.15
CA PHE A 264 9.64 7.23 -4.74
C PHE A 264 9.54 5.82 -5.34
N ILE A 265 9.78 5.66 -6.65
CA ILE A 265 9.78 4.32 -7.25
C ILE A 265 10.96 3.48 -6.74
N ALA A 266 12.12 4.11 -6.49
CA ALA A 266 13.30 3.42 -5.98
C ALA A 266 13.06 2.83 -4.59
N CYS A 267 12.52 3.61 -3.64
CA CYS A 267 12.23 3.12 -2.29
C CYS A 267 11.16 2.03 -2.29
N TYR A 268 10.09 2.19 -3.08
CA TYR A 268 9.03 1.19 -3.19
C TYR A 268 9.55 -0.15 -3.73
N LEU A 269 10.32 -0.13 -4.81
CA LEU A 269 10.88 -1.36 -5.41
C LEU A 269 11.94 -2.01 -4.54
N ALA A 270 12.78 -1.22 -3.86
CA ALA A 270 13.72 -1.75 -2.87
C ALA A 270 12.98 -2.43 -1.71
N ALA A 271 11.95 -1.78 -1.17
CA ALA A 271 11.10 -2.31 -0.10
C ALA A 271 10.36 -3.59 -0.53
N LEU A 272 9.77 -3.59 -1.74
CA LEU A 272 9.11 -4.75 -2.33
C LEU A 272 10.07 -5.93 -2.49
N LEU A 273 11.29 -5.67 -2.97
CA LEU A 273 12.33 -6.69 -3.10
C LEU A 273 12.71 -7.26 -1.73
N LEU A 274 13.01 -6.41 -0.74
CA LEU A 274 13.38 -6.80 0.61
C LEU A 274 12.24 -7.58 1.30
N GLY A 275 10.99 -7.16 1.15
CA GLY A 275 9.82 -7.83 1.72
C GLY A 275 9.54 -9.23 1.15
N ASN A 276 10.06 -9.53 -0.07
CA ASN A 276 9.81 -10.79 -0.77
C ASN A 276 11.03 -11.74 -0.84
N LEU A 277 12.19 -11.29 -0.41
CA LEU A 277 13.36 -12.15 -0.25
C LEU A 277 13.27 -12.94 1.07
N ASP A 278 13.86 -14.13 1.10
CA ASP A 278 13.99 -14.94 2.32
C ASP A 278 15.05 -14.27 3.25
N LEU A 279 14.60 -13.27 4.00
CA LEU A 279 15.38 -12.59 5.02
C LEU A 279 14.99 -13.10 6.41
N PRO A 280 15.96 -13.15 7.37
CA PRO A 280 15.66 -13.51 8.75
C PRO A 280 14.68 -12.50 9.39
N HIS A 281 14.03 -12.92 10.47
CA HIS A 281 13.15 -12.07 11.29
C HIS A 281 12.00 -11.37 10.53
N ARG A 282 11.52 -11.96 9.45
CA ARG A 282 10.46 -11.35 8.60
C ARG A 282 9.24 -10.81 9.38
N PRO A 283 8.67 -11.52 10.39
CA PRO A 283 7.54 -10.99 11.16
C PRO A 283 7.88 -9.69 11.90
N SER A 284 9.10 -9.61 12.48
CA SER A 284 9.57 -8.39 13.16
C SER A 284 9.76 -7.24 12.17
N VAL A 285 10.28 -7.52 10.95
CA VAL A 285 10.43 -6.52 9.89
C VAL A 285 9.06 -5.98 9.46
N VAL A 286 8.10 -6.86 9.18
CA VAL A 286 6.74 -6.47 8.79
C VAL A 286 6.06 -5.69 9.92
N GLY A 287 6.12 -6.18 11.16
CA GLY A 287 5.52 -5.51 12.31
C GLY A 287 6.10 -4.11 12.55
N PHE A 288 7.42 -3.96 12.45
CA PHE A 288 8.09 -2.67 12.59
C PHE A 288 7.73 -1.71 11.45
N ALA A 289 7.78 -2.18 10.20
CA ALA A 289 7.41 -1.38 9.03
C ALA A 289 5.96 -0.89 9.12
N THR A 290 5.03 -1.78 9.51
CA THR A 290 3.62 -1.40 9.72
C THR A 290 3.46 -0.37 10.83
N ALA A 291 4.18 -0.48 11.95
CA ALA A 291 4.12 0.51 13.02
C ALA A 291 4.63 1.89 12.57
N VAL A 292 5.74 1.92 11.84
CA VAL A 292 6.31 3.15 11.26
C VAL A 292 5.37 3.74 10.21
N GLY A 293 4.76 2.91 9.35
CA GLY A 293 3.76 3.33 8.37
C GLY A 293 2.54 4.00 9.03
N TRP A 294 2.00 3.40 10.11
CA TRP A 294 0.91 4.01 10.88
C TRP A 294 1.31 5.34 11.49
N LEU A 295 2.50 5.43 12.08
CA LEU A 295 3.01 6.66 12.67
C LEU A 295 3.13 7.77 11.61
N ALA A 296 3.73 7.44 10.47
CA ALA A 296 3.87 8.35 9.34
C ALA A 296 2.49 8.82 8.81
N GLN A 297 1.54 7.89 8.66
CA GLN A 297 0.20 8.18 8.18
C GLN A 297 -0.57 9.07 9.15
N ILE A 298 -0.59 8.76 10.45
CA ILE A 298 -1.24 9.60 11.47
C ILE A 298 -0.62 11.00 11.47
N GLY A 299 0.72 11.07 11.55
CA GLY A 299 1.44 12.35 11.55
C GLY A 299 1.14 13.18 10.31
N LEU A 300 1.16 12.56 9.13
CA LEU A 300 0.88 13.22 7.86
C LEU A 300 -0.53 13.82 7.82
N PHE A 301 -1.56 13.01 8.12
CA PHE A 301 -2.95 13.50 8.05
C PHE A 301 -3.25 14.56 9.11
N VAL A 302 -2.68 14.45 10.31
CA VAL A 302 -2.80 15.48 11.34
C VAL A 302 -2.10 16.77 10.89
N LEU A 303 -0.91 16.67 10.30
CA LEU A 303 -0.17 17.83 9.78
C LEU A 303 -0.94 18.54 8.66
N LEU A 304 -1.51 17.78 7.72
CA LEU A 304 -2.34 18.33 6.65
C LEU A 304 -3.63 18.97 7.17
N GLY A 305 -4.23 18.39 8.22
CA GLY A 305 -5.38 18.99 8.89
C GLY A 305 -5.03 20.27 9.65
N LEU A 306 -3.81 20.33 10.20
CA LEU A 306 -3.31 21.52 10.92
C LEU A 306 -3.02 22.70 9.96
N LEU A 307 -2.52 22.39 8.75
CA LEU A 307 -2.26 23.39 7.70
C LEU A 307 -3.57 23.93 7.10
N ALA A 308 -4.65 23.18 7.16
CA ALA A 308 -5.91 23.52 6.50
C ALA A 308 -6.63 24.69 7.22
N SER A 309 -7.00 25.71 6.46
CA SER A 309 -7.74 26.89 6.94
C SER A 309 -9.19 26.86 6.47
N PRO A 310 -10.17 26.58 7.34
CA PRO A 310 -11.58 26.50 6.96
C PRO A 310 -12.17 27.79 6.36
N SER A 311 -11.55 28.93 6.62
CA SER A 311 -11.97 30.23 6.04
C SER A 311 -11.92 30.25 4.51
N GLY A 312 -10.97 29.51 3.89
CA GLY A 312 -10.83 29.40 2.44
C GLY A 312 -11.74 28.36 1.79
N PHE A 313 -12.32 27.45 2.58
CA PHE A 313 -13.06 26.30 2.02
C PHE A 313 -14.33 26.69 1.27
N ALA A 314 -15.06 27.71 1.75
CA ALA A 314 -16.36 28.08 1.18
C ALA A 314 -16.29 28.36 -0.32
N ASP A 315 -15.27 29.07 -0.78
CA ASP A 315 -15.06 29.43 -2.18
C ASP A 315 -14.61 28.23 -3.01
N GLN A 316 -14.01 27.21 -2.39
CA GLN A 316 -13.47 26.05 -3.08
C GLN A 316 -14.44 24.86 -3.12
N VAL A 317 -15.58 24.90 -2.40
CA VAL A 317 -16.57 23.80 -2.41
C VAL A 317 -17.08 23.49 -3.81
N VAL A 318 -17.50 24.50 -4.56
CA VAL A 318 -18.08 24.30 -5.91
C VAL A 318 -17.02 23.78 -6.90
N PRO A 319 -15.83 24.41 -7.02
CA PRO A 319 -14.75 23.86 -7.84
C PRO A 319 -14.35 22.44 -7.44
N ALA A 320 -14.23 22.15 -6.14
CA ALA A 320 -13.89 20.82 -5.64
C ALA A 320 -14.94 19.76 -6.00
N LEU A 321 -16.25 20.10 -5.91
CA LEU A 321 -17.32 19.21 -6.32
C LEU A 321 -17.29 18.95 -7.83
N VAL A 322 -17.04 19.95 -8.66
CA VAL A 322 -16.93 19.81 -10.10
C VAL A 322 -15.74 18.91 -10.46
N VAL A 323 -14.54 19.25 -9.98
CA VAL A 323 -13.32 18.47 -10.25
C VAL A 323 -13.47 17.04 -9.73
N GLY A 324 -13.96 16.86 -8.51
CA GLY A 324 -14.14 15.55 -7.91
C GLY A 324 -15.20 14.71 -8.63
N ALA A 325 -16.31 15.31 -9.07
CA ALA A 325 -17.30 14.62 -9.90
C ALA A 325 -16.71 14.17 -11.25
N VAL A 326 -15.91 15.02 -11.88
CA VAL A 326 -15.20 14.68 -13.13
C VAL A 326 -14.21 13.54 -12.89
N VAL A 327 -13.45 13.60 -11.80
CA VAL A 327 -12.51 12.53 -11.41
C VAL A 327 -13.26 11.21 -11.22
N LEU A 328 -14.34 11.21 -10.47
CA LEU A 328 -15.07 10.01 -10.10
C LEU A 328 -15.87 9.42 -11.26
N LEU A 329 -16.57 10.27 -12.04
CA LEU A 329 -17.56 9.82 -13.02
C LEU A 329 -17.01 9.74 -14.46
N LEU A 330 -15.94 10.46 -14.77
CA LEU A 330 -15.37 10.51 -16.13
C LEU A 330 -13.92 10.04 -16.18
N ALA A 331 -13.03 10.73 -15.46
CA ALA A 331 -11.59 10.51 -15.58
C ALA A 331 -11.19 9.09 -15.12
N ARG A 332 -11.65 8.69 -13.96
CA ARG A 332 -11.33 7.37 -13.38
C ARG A 332 -11.95 6.21 -14.20
N PRO A 333 -13.25 6.19 -14.54
CA PRO A 333 -13.79 5.15 -15.41
C PRO A 333 -13.08 5.05 -16.75
N LEU A 334 -12.80 6.18 -17.41
CA LEU A 334 -12.12 6.18 -18.70
C LEU A 334 -10.68 5.65 -18.60
N SER A 335 -9.93 6.07 -17.58
CA SER A 335 -8.57 5.59 -17.33
C SER A 335 -8.52 4.08 -17.07
N VAL A 336 -9.47 3.56 -16.29
CA VAL A 336 -9.59 2.13 -16.01
C VAL A 336 -9.96 1.35 -17.27
N VAL A 337 -10.93 1.83 -18.06
CA VAL A 337 -11.33 1.16 -19.30
C VAL A 337 -10.18 1.12 -20.29
N VAL A 338 -9.52 2.25 -20.54
CA VAL A 338 -8.38 2.33 -21.48
C VAL A 338 -7.24 1.42 -21.04
N SER A 339 -6.91 1.42 -19.75
CA SER A 339 -5.76 0.67 -19.22
C SER A 339 -6.04 -0.82 -19.03
N CYS A 340 -7.25 -1.21 -18.64
CA CYS A 340 -7.57 -2.59 -18.24
C CYS A 340 -8.16 -3.45 -19.37
N THR A 341 -8.81 -2.84 -20.38
CA THR A 341 -9.43 -3.57 -21.50
C THR A 341 -8.43 -4.38 -22.33
N PRO A 342 -7.20 -3.89 -22.64
CA PRO A 342 -6.20 -4.68 -23.37
C PRO A 342 -5.82 -5.98 -22.63
N PHE A 343 -5.90 -6.00 -21.32
CA PHE A 343 -5.60 -7.17 -20.48
C PHE A 343 -6.80 -8.09 -20.25
N ARG A 344 -7.91 -7.86 -20.96
CA ARG A 344 -9.16 -8.65 -20.87
C ARG A 344 -9.69 -8.76 -19.44
N ILE A 345 -9.59 -7.68 -18.67
CA ILE A 345 -10.14 -7.59 -17.33
C ILE A 345 -11.65 -7.42 -17.44
N GLY A 346 -12.42 -8.26 -16.75
CA GLY A 346 -13.89 -8.24 -16.85
C GLY A 346 -14.50 -6.92 -16.37
N TRP A 347 -15.60 -6.49 -16.98
CA TRP A 347 -16.26 -5.20 -16.72
C TRP A 347 -16.63 -4.97 -15.24
N ARG A 348 -16.97 -6.03 -14.49
CA ARG A 348 -17.29 -5.93 -13.05
C ARG A 348 -16.08 -5.48 -12.23
N VAL A 349 -14.90 -5.99 -12.56
CA VAL A 349 -13.64 -5.59 -11.93
C VAL A 349 -13.30 -4.15 -12.34
N GLN A 350 -13.44 -3.81 -13.61
CA GLN A 350 -13.21 -2.44 -14.10
C GLN A 350 -14.15 -1.43 -13.41
N ALA A 351 -15.44 -1.74 -13.28
CA ALA A 351 -16.40 -0.90 -12.58
C ALA A 351 -16.05 -0.72 -11.10
N PHE A 352 -15.59 -1.80 -10.45
CA PHE A 352 -15.12 -1.72 -9.07
C PHE A 352 -13.87 -0.87 -8.93
N LEU A 353 -12.85 -1.07 -9.78
CA LEU A 353 -11.61 -0.28 -9.78
C LEU A 353 -11.89 1.21 -10.06
N SER A 354 -12.88 1.50 -10.91
CA SER A 354 -13.31 2.87 -11.17
C SER A 354 -13.88 3.54 -9.92
N TRP A 355 -14.66 2.82 -9.11
CA TRP A 355 -15.23 3.32 -7.87
C TRP A 355 -14.24 3.30 -6.71
N ALA A 356 -13.33 2.32 -6.66
CA ALA A 356 -12.37 2.12 -5.59
C ALA A 356 -11.16 3.07 -5.63
N GLY A 357 -11.11 4.01 -6.56
CA GLY A 357 -10.06 5.01 -6.65
C GLY A 357 -10.18 6.08 -5.56
N LEU A 358 -10.07 5.71 -4.28
CA LEU A 358 -10.04 6.65 -3.17
C LEU A 358 -8.79 7.53 -3.24
N ARG A 359 -8.93 8.79 -2.83
CA ARG A 359 -7.85 9.75 -2.73
C ARG A 359 -7.40 9.86 -1.27
N GLY A 360 -6.09 9.73 -1.03
CA GLY A 360 -5.51 9.81 0.30
C GLY A 360 -4.74 11.11 0.56
N ALA A 361 -3.64 11.00 1.31
CA ALA A 361 -2.78 12.12 1.64
C ALA A 361 -1.97 12.66 0.44
N VAL A 362 -1.61 11.79 -0.51
CA VAL A 362 -0.71 12.15 -1.62
C VAL A 362 -1.20 13.37 -2.40
N PRO A 363 -2.47 13.46 -2.87
CA PRO A 363 -2.98 14.65 -3.53
C PRO A 363 -2.86 15.92 -2.68
N VAL A 364 -3.13 15.82 -1.37
CA VAL A 364 -3.11 16.98 -0.48
C VAL A 364 -1.67 17.47 -0.26
N VAL A 365 -0.70 16.56 -0.09
CA VAL A 365 0.73 16.91 -0.04
C VAL A 365 1.17 17.52 -1.37
N LEU A 366 0.79 16.93 -2.49
CA LEU A 366 1.19 17.45 -3.80
C LEU A 366 0.58 18.81 -4.13
N ALA A 367 -0.55 19.15 -3.53
CA ALA A 367 -1.13 20.48 -3.66
C ALA A 367 -0.27 21.60 -3.03
N THR A 368 0.66 21.27 -2.12
CA THR A 368 1.62 22.25 -1.58
C THR A 368 2.78 22.53 -2.54
N VAL A 369 3.07 21.62 -3.49
CA VAL A 369 4.22 21.73 -4.41
C VAL A 369 4.18 22.99 -5.27
N PRO A 370 3.08 23.35 -5.94
CA PRO A 370 3.02 24.57 -6.74
C PRO A 370 3.19 25.84 -5.91
N VAL A 371 2.69 25.84 -4.67
CA VAL A 371 2.80 26.98 -3.76
C VAL A 371 4.24 27.18 -3.33
N THR A 372 4.91 26.10 -2.91
CA THR A 372 6.34 26.15 -2.52
C THR A 372 7.29 26.42 -3.69
N ALA A 373 6.89 26.06 -4.92
CA ALA A 373 7.61 26.42 -6.15
C ALA A 373 7.43 27.90 -6.55
N GLY A 374 6.60 28.66 -5.82
CA GLY A 374 6.35 30.08 -6.09
C GLY A 374 5.44 30.32 -7.30
N THR A 375 4.61 29.36 -7.69
CA THR A 375 3.64 29.53 -8.78
C THR A 375 2.60 30.58 -8.41
N PRO A 376 2.43 31.66 -9.21
CA PRO A 376 1.50 32.74 -8.89
C PRO A 376 0.04 32.28 -8.93
N GLY A 377 -0.78 32.72 -7.97
CA GLY A 377 -2.24 32.59 -8.01
C GLY A 377 -2.78 31.17 -7.78
N VAL A 378 -1.99 30.26 -7.17
CA VAL A 378 -2.40 28.86 -6.89
C VAL A 378 -2.55 28.51 -5.41
N SER A 379 -2.51 29.50 -4.51
CA SER A 379 -2.66 29.28 -3.06
C SER A 379 -3.96 28.55 -2.68
N TRP A 380 -5.02 28.77 -3.44
CA TRP A 380 -6.32 28.12 -3.26
C TRP A 380 -6.30 26.59 -3.59
N MET A 381 -5.26 26.11 -4.25
CA MET A 381 -5.21 24.72 -4.75
C MET A 381 -5.18 23.70 -3.60
N PHE A 382 -4.49 24.03 -2.50
CA PHE A 382 -4.47 23.19 -1.31
C PHE A 382 -5.87 23.02 -0.73
N ASP A 383 -6.62 24.13 -0.54
CA ASP A 383 -7.97 24.09 0.02
C ASP A 383 -8.94 23.33 -0.87
N LEU A 384 -8.85 23.52 -2.20
CA LEU A 384 -9.66 22.78 -3.17
C LEU A 384 -9.42 21.27 -3.06
N VAL A 385 -8.15 20.84 -3.08
CA VAL A 385 -7.78 19.43 -3.02
C VAL A 385 -8.16 18.81 -1.67
N PHE A 386 -7.98 19.57 -0.59
CA PHE A 386 -8.40 19.16 0.75
C PHE A 386 -9.92 18.90 0.80
N VAL A 387 -10.73 19.84 0.37
CA VAL A 387 -12.20 19.71 0.32
C VAL A 387 -12.59 18.53 -0.58
N LEU A 388 -11.97 18.39 -1.75
CA LEU A 388 -12.21 17.29 -2.68
C LEU A 388 -11.95 15.94 -2.00
N VAL A 389 -10.77 15.75 -1.37
CA VAL A 389 -10.40 14.49 -0.71
C VAL A 389 -11.38 14.17 0.40
N VAL A 390 -11.75 15.14 1.25
CA VAL A 390 -12.71 14.93 2.35
C VAL A 390 -14.07 14.51 1.81
N VAL A 391 -14.66 15.30 0.90
CA VAL A 391 -16.03 15.08 0.40
C VAL A 391 -16.13 13.75 -0.35
N PHE A 392 -15.19 13.48 -1.27
CA PHE A 392 -15.28 12.27 -2.08
C PHE A 392 -14.92 11.02 -1.28
N THR A 393 -14.04 11.11 -0.30
CA THR A 393 -13.80 9.99 0.63
C THR A 393 -15.03 9.69 1.47
N LEU A 394 -15.77 10.71 1.94
CA LEU A 394 -17.04 10.54 2.66
C LEU A 394 -18.13 9.89 1.79
N ILE A 395 -18.13 10.12 0.49
CA ILE A 395 -19.09 9.51 -0.44
C ILE A 395 -18.68 8.08 -0.82
N GLN A 396 -17.43 7.91 -1.24
CA GLN A 396 -16.95 6.64 -1.80
C GLN A 396 -16.74 5.56 -0.72
N ALA A 397 -16.13 5.91 0.42
CA ALA A 397 -15.74 4.92 1.42
C ALA A 397 -16.93 4.13 2.00
N PRO A 398 -18.04 4.75 2.46
CA PRO A 398 -19.18 3.99 2.97
C PRO A 398 -19.90 3.15 1.91
N THR A 399 -19.82 3.58 0.64
CA THR A 399 -20.50 2.89 -0.47
C THR A 399 -19.67 1.73 -1.05
N LEU A 400 -18.36 1.71 -0.81
CA LEU A 400 -17.43 0.73 -1.39
C LEU A 400 -17.79 -0.74 -1.08
N PRO A 401 -18.16 -1.12 0.17
CA PRO A 401 -18.60 -2.48 0.49
C PRO A 401 -19.89 -2.88 -0.24
N TRP A 402 -20.80 -1.93 -0.43
CA TRP A 402 -22.03 -2.16 -1.17
C TRP A 402 -21.75 -2.39 -2.66
N VAL A 403 -20.88 -1.58 -3.27
CA VAL A 403 -20.45 -1.74 -4.68
C VAL A 403 -19.78 -3.09 -4.89
N ALA A 404 -18.85 -3.50 -3.99
CA ALA A 404 -18.18 -4.80 -4.07
C ALA A 404 -19.18 -5.96 -4.10
N ARG A 405 -20.15 -5.95 -3.17
CA ARG A 405 -21.22 -6.97 -3.11
C ARG A 405 -22.13 -6.92 -4.34
N ARG A 406 -22.53 -5.73 -4.79
CA ARG A 406 -23.42 -5.56 -5.95
C ARG A 406 -22.80 -6.08 -7.25
N LEU A 407 -21.48 -5.96 -7.39
CA LEU A 407 -20.72 -6.47 -8.53
C LEU A 407 -20.34 -7.95 -8.40
N GLY A 408 -20.67 -8.60 -7.27
CA GLY A 408 -20.36 -10.01 -7.01
C GLY A 408 -18.86 -10.25 -6.84
N LEU A 409 -18.14 -9.27 -6.29
CA LEU A 409 -16.70 -9.34 -6.00
C LEU A 409 -16.44 -9.69 -4.52
N ASP A 410 -17.48 -10.04 -3.77
CA ASP A 410 -17.35 -10.58 -2.42
C ASP A 410 -16.85 -12.02 -2.51
N ALA A 411 -15.60 -12.24 -2.16
CA ALA A 411 -14.96 -13.55 -2.20
C ALA A 411 -15.52 -14.51 -1.13
N ALA A 412 -16.30 -14.03 -0.17
CA ALA A 412 -16.93 -14.87 0.85
C ALA A 412 -17.81 -15.98 0.26
N HIS A 413 -18.36 -15.81 -0.94
CA HIS A 413 -19.14 -16.83 -1.64
C HIS A 413 -18.30 -17.83 -2.44
N HIS A 414 -16.98 -17.61 -2.62
CA HIS A 414 -16.11 -18.44 -3.46
C HIS A 414 -14.90 -19.03 -2.74
N GLN A 415 -14.67 -18.66 -1.49
CA GLN A 415 -13.51 -19.15 -0.72
C GLN A 415 -13.93 -20.24 0.27
N VAL A 416 -13.82 -21.47 -0.18
CA VAL A 416 -13.50 -22.65 0.65
C VAL A 416 -12.00 -22.57 1.05
N ASP A 417 -11.38 -21.41 1.03
CA ASP A 417 -9.97 -21.25 1.36
C ASP A 417 -9.83 -20.95 2.85
N LEU A 418 -9.17 -21.88 3.55
CA LEU A 418 -8.71 -21.68 4.91
C LEU A 418 -7.83 -20.42 4.98
N ALA A 419 -8.14 -19.52 5.89
CA ALA A 419 -7.18 -18.52 6.33
C ALA A 419 -6.11 -19.25 7.14
N VAL A 420 -4.90 -19.35 6.62
CA VAL A 420 -3.72 -19.87 7.32
C VAL A 420 -2.79 -18.71 7.58
N ASP A 421 -2.77 -18.23 8.80
CA ASP A 421 -1.75 -17.28 9.25
C ASP A 421 -0.60 -18.05 9.91
N ALA A 422 0.64 -17.69 9.61
CA ALA A 422 1.78 -18.46 10.05
C ALA A 422 2.81 -17.54 10.72
N THR A 423 3.05 -17.81 11.97
CA THR A 423 4.13 -17.16 12.75
C THR A 423 5.32 -18.09 12.82
N PRO A 424 6.48 -17.76 12.23
CA PRO A 424 7.66 -18.59 12.34
C PRO A 424 8.20 -18.55 13.77
N LEU A 425 8.43 -19.70 14.34
CA LEU A 425 9.20 -19.90 15.59
C LEU A 425 10.65 -20.16 15.20
N SER A 426 11.33 -19.12 14.71
CA SER A 426 12.66 -19.22 14.09
C SER A 426 13.73 -19.87 14.99
N ASP A 427 13.63 -19.69 16.29
CA ASP A 427 14.58 -20.24 17.27
C ASP A 427 14.36 -21.74 17.55
N LEU A 428 13.22 -22.29 17.18
CA LEU A 428 12.86 -23.70 17.38
C LEU A 428 12.84 -24.51 16.09
N GLY A 429 13.13 -23.90 14.95
CA GLY A 429 13.06 -24.57 13.62
C GLY A 429 11.66 -25.05 13.23
N ALA A 430 10.62 -24.44 13.81
CA ALA A 430 9.22 -24.79 13.58
C ALA A 430 8.41 -23.56 13.19
N ASP A 431 7.31 -23.78 12.47
CA ASP A 431 6.30 -22.78 12.14
C ASP A 431 5.03 -23.05 12.96
N LEU A 432 4.43 -21.97 13.44
CA LEU A 432 3.11 -22.00 14.06
C LEU A 432 2.09 -21.55 13.02
N LEU A 433 1.13 -22.42 12.73
CA LEU A 433 0.06 -22.18 11.76
C LEU A 433 -1.24 -21.95 12.51
N GLU A 434 -1.87 -20.82 12.31
CA GLU A 434 -3.22 -20.55 12.79
C GLU A 434 -4.21 -20.85 11.66
N ILE A 435 -5.22 -21.69 11.93
CA ILE A 435 -6.15 -22.20 10.94
C ILE A 435 -7.57 -22.04 11.46
N ASP A 436 -8.36 -21.18 10.82
CA ASP A 436 -9.76 -20.97 11.13
C ASP A 436 -10.65 -21.97 10.39
N VAL A 437 -11.49 -22.70 11.12
CA VAL A 437 -12.47 -23.62 10.56
C VAL A 437 -13.73 -22.86 10.17
N GLY A 438 -13.77 -22.32 8.96
CA GLY A 438 -14.91 -21.56 8.44
C GLY A 438 -16.20 -22.41 8.34
N PRO A 439 -17.38 -21.75 8.26
CA PRO A 439 -18.68 -22.41 8.27
C PRO A 439 -18.93 -23.34 7.07
N GLN A 440 -18.19 -23.17 5.98
CA GLN A 440 -18.28 -24.00 4.78
C GLN A 440 -17.16 -25.03 4.67
N SER A 441 -16.20 -25.04 5.60
CA SER A 441 -15.09 -25.97 5.60
C SER A 441 -15.56 -27.37 6.00
N ARG A 442 -15.23 -28.38 5.21
CA ARG A 442 -15.52 -29.79 5.54
C ARG A 442 -14.58 -30.37 6.61
N ILE A 443 -13.75 -29.55 7.23
CA ILE A 443 -12.99 -29.89 8.45
C ILE A 443 -13.95 -30.02 9.64
N GLY A 444 -15.06 -29.26 9.66
CA GLY A 444 -16.12 -29.46 10.65
C GLY A 444 -16.66 -30.89 10.60
N GLY A 445 -16.61 -31.58 11.73
CA GLY A 445 -16.98 -32.99 11.86
C GLY A 445 -15.83 -34.00 11.63
N VAL A 446 -14.61 -33.54 11.28
CA VAL A 446 -13.42 -34.37 11.15
C VAL A 446 -12.77 -34.52 12.53
N ARG A 447 -12.24 -35.71 12.86
CA ARG A 447 -11.45 -35.93 14.06
C ARG A 447 -9.99 -35.52 13.83
N VAL A 448 -9.28 -35.14 14.89
CA VAL A 448 -7.90 -34.63 14.80
C VAL A 448 -6.99 -35.65 14.09
N PHE A 449 -7.06 -36.95 14.42
CA PHE A 449 -6.26 -37.97 13.76
C PHE A 449 -6.59 -38.15 12.26
N GLU A 450 -7.82 -37.84 11.83
CA GLU A 450 -8.26 -37.94 10.44
C GLU A 450 -7.67 -36.82 9.57
N LEU A 451 -7.09 -35.77 10.17
CA LEU A 451 -6.33 -34.75 9.45
C LEU A 451 -5.10 -35.36 8.78
N ARG A 452 -4.53 -36.45 9.34
CA ARG A 452 -3.33 -37.15 8.83
C ARG A 452 -2.22 -36.18 8.48
N LEU A 453 -1.81 -35.37 9.46
CA LEU A 453 -0.75 -34.40 9.30
C LEU A 453 0.59 -35.10 9.02
N PRO A 454 1.52 -34.44 8.30
CA PRO A 454 2.85 -34.97 8.08
C PRO A 454 3.59 -35.22 9.41
N PRO A 455 4.55 -36.18 9.43
CA PRO A 455 5.33 -36.45 10.63
C PRO A 455 5.98 -35.20 11.21
N GLY A 456 5.88 -35.01 12.52
CA GLY A 456 6.39 -33.85 13.24
C GLY A 456 5.43 -32.66 13.31
N ALA A 457 4.34 -32.66 12.56
CA ALA A 457 3.31 -31.64 12.68
C ALA A 457 2.16 -32.13 13.58
N ASN A 458 1.67 -31.24 14.46
CA ASN A 458 0.58 -31.57 15.38
C ASN A 458 -0.33 -30.36 15.62
N VAL A 459 -1.62 -30.62 15.93
CA VAL A 459 -2.55 -29.59 16.43
C VAL A 459 -2.26 -29.38 17.91
N ALA A 460 -1.61 -28.26 18.25
CA ALA A 460 -1.16 -27.98 19.59
C ALA A 460 -2.28 -27.43 20.49
N LEU A 461 -3.22 -26.66 19.91
CA LEU A 461 -4.31 -26.05 20.65
C LEU A 461 -5.54 -25.89 19.75
N VAL A 462 -6.71 -26.01 20.33
CA VAL A 462 -7.99 -25.65 19.70
C VAL A 462 -8.66 -24.58 20.55
N VAL A 463 -9.02 -23.44 19.93
CA VAL A 463 -9.83 -22.40 20.56
C VAL A 463 -11.25 -22.53 20.06
N ARG A 464 -12.21 -22.65 20.97
CA ARG A 464 -13.64 -22.82 20.72
C ARG A 464 -14.44 -21.99 21.70
N ASP A 465 -15.36 -21.17 21.21
CA ASP A 465 -16.27 -20.36 22.03
C ASP A 465 -15.56 -19.55 23.14
N GLY A 466 -14.36 -19.04 22.85
CA GLY A 466 -13.55 -18.26 23.78
C GLY A 466 -12.74 -19.09 24.81
N GLY A 467 -12.92 -20.43 24.83
CA GLY A 467 -12.10 -21.36 25.63
C GLY A 467 -11.05 -22.04 24.77
N SER A 468 -9.89 -22.41 25.37
CA SER A 468 -8.82 -23.14 24.70
C SER A 468 -8.56 -24.48 25.36
N PHE A 469 -8.28 -25.53 24.57
CA PHE A 469 -7.93 -26.85 25.06
C PHE A 469 -6.92 -27.54 24.13
N VAL A 470 -6.11 -28.43 24.69
CA VAL A 470 -5.22 -29.29 23.91
C VAL A 470 -6.03 -30.47 23.36
N PRO A 471 -6.14 -30.59 22.03
CA PRO A 471 -7.01 -31.62 21.45
C PRO A 471 -6.35 -33.01 21.57
N ARG A 472 -7.21 -34.03 21.75
CA ARG A 472 -6.85 -35.43 21.63
C ARG A 472 -7.16 -35.94 20.24
N ASP A 473 -6.56 -37.04 19.82
CA ASP A 473 -6.75 -37.64 18.50
C ASP A 473 -8.22 -37.88 18.10
N LEU A 474 -9.07 -38.22 19.07
CA LEU A 474 -10.49 -38.53 18.85
C LEU A 474 -11.40 -37.30 18.90
N ASP A 475 -10.88 -36.13 19.28
CA ASP A 475 -11.68 -34.90 19.35
C ASP A 475 -12.16 -34.49 17.98
N VAL A 476 -13.44 -34.08 17.91
CA VAL A 476 -14.09 -33.66 16.67
C VAL A 476 -13.96 -32.15 16.53
N LEU A 477 -13.40 -31.72 15.40
CA LEU A 477 -13.31 -30.30 15.03
C LEU A 477 -14.68 -29.77 14.62
N ARG A 478 -14.98 -28.52 15.00
CA ARG A 478 -16.27 -27.86 14.74
C ARG A 478 -16.07 -26.61 13.88
N HIS A 479 -17.14 -26.20 13.24
CA HIS A 479 -17.15 -24.89 12.59
C HIS A 479 -16.98 -23.78 13.65
N GLY A 480 -16.13 -22.81 13.36
CA GLY A 480 -15.75 -21.74 14.30
C GLY A 480 -14.56 -22.06 15.20
N ASP A 481 -14.01 -23.30 15.14
CA ASP A 481 -12.76 -23.61 15.82
C ASP A 481 -11.59 -22.86 15.18
N GLN A 482 -10.69 -22.33 16.02
CA GLN A 482 -9.37 -21.87 15.62
C GLN A 482 -8.34 -22.92 16.03
N LEU A 483 -7.58 -23.42 15.08
CA LEU A 483 -6.58 -24.47 15.30
C LEU A 483 -5.19 -23.85 15.29
N LEU A 484 -4.42 -24.10 16.33
CA LEU A 484 -3.01 -23.76 16.40
C LEU A 484 -2.18 -25.02 16.08
N VAL A 485 -1.51 -25.03 14.93
CA VAL A 485 -0.77 -26.19 14.42
C VAL A 485 0.72 -25.87 14.43
N VAL A 486 1.51 -26.71 15.11
CA VAL A 486 2.97 -26.63 15.07
C VAL A 486 3.49 -27.56 13.99
N ALA A 487 4.34 -27.07 13.11
CA ALA A 487 4.93 -27.84 12.03
C ALA A 487 6.43 -27.49 11.87
N PRO A 488 7.33 -28.48 11.70
CA PRO A 488 8.70 -28.20 11.29
C PRO A 488 8.75 -27.39 10.00
N ALA A 489 9.67 -26.42 9.88
CA ALA A 489 9.75 -25.52 8.73
C ALA A 489 9.79 -26.24 7.36
N GLY A 490 10.45 -27.41 7.30
CA GLY A 490 10.56 -28.22 6.10
C GLY A 490 9.25 -28.87 5.62
N VAL A 491 8.24 -29.05 6.49
CA VAL A 491 6.97 -29.71 6.17
C VAL A 491 5.77 -28.76 6.13
N ARG A 492 5.97 -27.49 6.41
CA ARG A 492 4.93 -26.46 6.43
C ARG A 492 4.01 -26.49 5.19
N ARG A 493 4.59 -26.49 3.97
CA ARG A 493 3.81 -26.52 2.72
C ARG A 493 2.95 -27.78 2.59
N GLN A 494 3.42 -28.90 3.15
CA GLN A 494 2.66 -30.16 3.14
C GLN A 494 1.48 -30.06 4.11
N VAL A 495 1.66 -29.45 5.29
CA VAL A 495 0.60 -29.20 6.26
C VAL A 495 -0.46 -28.28 5.68
N GLU A 496 -0.09 -27.14 5.12
CA GLU A 496 -1.01 -26.20 4.46
C GLU A 496 -1.81 -26.90 3.35
N ARG A 497 -1.13 -27.64 2.49
CA ARG A 497 -1.76 -28.41 1.42
C ARG A 497 -2.74 -29.46 1.96
N ARG A 498 -2.39 -30.12 3.05
CA ARG A 498 -3.23 -31.14 3.67
C ARG A 498 -4.51 -30.52 4.24
N PHE A 499 -4.40 -29.44 4.95
CA PHE A 499 -5.57 -28.70 5.44
C PHE A 499 -6.48 -28.22 4.30
N HIS A 500 -5.92 -27.71 3.22
CA HIS A 500 -6.71 -27.35 2.04
C HIS A 500 -7.44 -28.53 1.41
N LEU A 501 -6.82 -29.71 1.34
CA LEU A 501 -7.46 -30.91 0.81
C LEU A 501 -8.61 -31.37 1.71
N VAL A 502 -8.40 -31.39 3.05
CA VAL A 502 -9.42 -31.79 4.01
C VAL A 502 -10.55 -30.76 4.08
N SER A 503 -10.25 -29.47 3.96
CA SER A 503 -11.27 -28.42 3.90
C SER A 503 -12.25 -28.60 2.73
N ARG A 504 -11.78 -29.10 1.58
CA ARG A 504 -12.60 -29.33 0.39
C ARG A 504 -13.23 -30.73 0.35
N GLY A 505 -12.49 -31.75 0.75
CA GLY A 505 -12.88 -33.15 0.63
C GLY A 505 -13.41 -33.80 1.91
N GLY A 506 -13.25 -33.18 3.07
CA GLY A 506 -13.57 -33.77 4.36
C GLY A 506 -12.76 -35.02 4.64
N ARG A 507 -13.36 -36.04 5.29
CA ARG A 507 -12.75 -37.35 5.60
C ARG A 507 -12.28 -38.11 4.37
N LEU A 508 -12.87 -37.82 3.20
CA LEU A 508 -12.57 -38.50 1.94
C LEU A 508 -11.54 -37.76 1.06
N ALA A 509 -10.80 -36.81 1.64
CA ALA A 509 -9.86 -35.97 0.90
C ALA A 509 -8.80 -36.73 0.09
N GLU A 510 -8.47 -37.96 0.47
CA GLU A 510 -7.55 -38.83 -0.28
C GLU A 510 -8.20 -39.54 -1.48
N TRP A 511 -9.51 -39.77 -1.46
CA TRP A 511 -10.26 -40.41 -2.53
C TRP A 511 -10.65 -39.44 -3.65
N ALA A 512 -10.74 -38.14 -3.34
CA ALA A 512 -11.07 -37.06 -4.27
C ALA A 512 -9.83 -36.44 -4.96
N GLY A 513 -8.63 -36.86 -4.57
CA GLY A 513 -7.37 -36.35 -5.11
C GLY A 513 -7.05 -36.96 -6.47
N GLY A 514 -7.36 -36.24 -7.55
CA GLY A 514 -6.79 -36.50 -8.87
C GLY A 514 -5.26 -36.39 -8.86
N PRO A 515 -4.57 -36.90 -9.90
CA PRO A 515 -3.12 -36.98 -9.96
C PRO A 515 -2.48 -35.59 -9.79
N ASP A 516 -1.52 -35.52 -8.88
CA ASP A 516 -0.74 -34.33 -8.52
C ASP A 516 -0.16 -33.63 -9.77
N PRO A 517 -0.55 -32.38 -10.09
CA PRO A 517 -0.02 -31.67 -11.24
C PRO A 517 1.51 -31.44 -11.14
N ASP A 518 2.10 -31.45 -9.94
CA ASP A 518 3.54 -31.30 -9.74
C ASP A 518 4.32 -32.60 -9.98
N ARG A 519 3.68 -33.80 -9.90
CA ARG A 519 4.31 -35.07 -10.29
C ARG A 519 4.56 -35.17 -11.80
N ARG A 520 3.85 -34.38 -12.62
CA ARG A 520 4.12 -34.34 -14.08
C ARG A 520 5.40 -33.55 -14.42
N ARG A 521 5.91 -32.70 -13.54
CA ARG A 521 7.15 -31.96 -13.74
C ARG A 521 8.40 -32.68 -13.21
N ALA A 522 8.24 -33.70 -12.40
CA ALA A 522 9.32 -34.48 -11.82
C ALA A 522 9.54 -35.84 -12.52
N ARG A 523 9.30 -35.95 -13.83
CA ARG A 523 9.79 -37.12 -14.59
C ARG A 523 11.29 -36.92 -14.82
N PRO A 524 12.16 -37.79 -14.27
CA PRO A 524 13.56 -37.79 -14.65
C PRO A 524 13.68 -38.14 -16.14
N PRO A 525 14.68 -37.59 -16.86
CA PRO A 525 14.91 -37.91 -18.26
C PRO A 525 15.15 -39.40 -18.41
N GLY A 526 14.52 -39.98 -19.44
CA GLY A 526 14.33 -41.39 -19.67
C GLY A 526 15.57 -42.26 -19.46
N ARG A 527 15.40 -43.33 -18.75
CA ARG A 527 16.27 -44.52 -18.86
C ARG A 527 16.23 -45.00 -20.31
N PRO A 528 17.40 -45.27 -20.93
CA PRO A 528 17.44 -45.89 -22.27
C PRO A 528 16.74 -47.27 -22.22
N ALA A 529 15.97 -47.53 -23.25
CA ALA A 529 15.28 -48.81 -23.43
C ALA A 529 16.31 -49.94 -23.42
N VAL A 530 16.21 -50.85 -22.45
CA VAL A 530 16.89 -52.14 -22.46
C VAL A 530 16.29 -52.94 -23.62
N ARG A 531 17.10 -53.14 -24.69
CA ARG A 531 16.77 -54.09 -25.75
C ARG A 531 16.61 -55.48 -25.09
N ARG A 532 15.42 -56.02 -25.14
CA ARG A 532 15.20 -57.45 -24.90
C ARG A 532 15.95 -58.22 -26.00
N HIS A 533 16.86 -59.08 -25.58
CA HIS A 533 17.51 -60.05 -26.41
C HIS A 533 16.44 -61.09 -26.80
N ASP A 534 16.22 -61.21 -28.08
CA ASP A 534 15.35 -62.25 -28.64
C ASP A 534 16.22 -63.53 -28.86
N PRO A 535 15.92 -64.66 -28.27
CA PRO A 535 16.78 -65.84 -28.36
C PRO A 535 16.59 -66.69 -29.61
N ASP A 536 15.73 -66.30 -30.58
CA ASP A 536 15.44 -67.10 -31.78
C ASP A 536 15.70 -66.33 -33.09
N ALA A 537 16.98 -66.06 -33.40
CA ALA A 537 17.40 -65.70 -34.76
C ALA A 537 18.54 -66.62 -35.16
N PRO A 538 18.42 -67.48 -36.23
CA PRO A 538 19.48 -68.30 -36.70
C PRO A 538 20.48 -67.57 -37.57
N ASP A 539 21.78 -67.95 -37.44
CA ASP A 539 23.01 -67.72 -38.22
C ASP A 539 23.21 -66.45 -39.04
#